data_d0f66a45e6fa695c951e7caf740dd3fa
#
_entry.id   d0f66a45e6fa695c951e7caf740dd3fa
#
_cell.length_a   1.000
_cell.length_b   1.000
_cell.length_c   1.000
_cell.angle_alpha   90.00
_cell.angle_beta   90.00
_cell.angle_gamma   90.00
#
_symmetry.space_group_name_H-M   'P 1'
#
loop_
_entity.id
_entity.type
_entity.pdbx_description
1 polymer ?
#
loop_
_entity_poly.entity_id
_entity_poly.type
_entity_poly.pdbx_seq_one_letter_code
_entity_poly.pdbx_strand_id
1 'polypeptide(L)'
;MEFVSLISLWMIPSLIGFILLYGTYKRVPTYESFVEGGKEGISIAFSIIPFLIGMLVAISVFRASGALEYFMGFLKPVLDFVGVPSEVAPLAIIRPISGNAALGMTSDLIATYGPDSYIGRLAATIQGSTDTTLYVLTVYFGAVGIRKMGDALKVGLLADLVGFIVAVVVVTLFFGK
;
A
#
# COMPACT_ATOMS: atom_id res chain seq x y z
N MET A 1 -7.70 -9.39 21.94
CA MET A 1 -8.04 -8.52 20.80
C MET A 1 -8.27 -7.06 21.21
N GLU A 2 -8.90 -6.79 22.34
CA GLU A 2 -9.13 -5.41 22.82
C GLU A 2 -7.86 -4.57 23.03
N PHE A 3 -6.78 -5.18 23.51
CA PHE A 3 -5.51 -4.46 23.71
C PHE A 3 -4.88 -3.97 22.38
N VAL A 4 -4.90 -4.80 21.34
CA VAL A 4 -4.37 -4.43 20.01
C VAL A 4 -5.22 -3.34 19.37
N SER A 5 -6.55 -3.44 19.47
CA SER A 5 -7.46 -2.41 18.95
C SER A 5 -7.31 -1.09 19.70
N LEU A 6 -7.08 -1.12 21.01
CA LEU A 6 -6.82 0.07 21.81
C LEU A 6 -5.51 0.76 21.41
N ILE A 7 -4.42 -0.02 21.24
CA ILE A 7 -3.14 0.51 20.74
C ILE A 7 -3.32 1.14 19.37
N SER A 8 -3.98 0.44 18.45
CA SER A 8 -4.25 0.94 17.09
C SER A 8 -5.04 2.24 17.10
N LEU A 9 -6.06 2.36 17.96
CA LEU A 9 -6.88 3.56 18.10
C LEU A 9 -6.06 4.78 18.59
N TRP A 10 -5.16 4.56 19.55
CA TRP A 10 -4.38 5.63 20.17
C TRP A 10 -3.07 5.95 19.44
N MET A 11 -2.63 5.10 18.53
CA MET A 11 -1.31 5.26 17.87
C MET A 11 -1.22 6.56 17.09
N ILE A 12 -2.17 6.86 16.22
CA ILE A 12 -2.17 8.10 15.41
C ILE A 12 -2.34 9.35 16.28
N PRO A 13 -3.34 9.45 17.20
CA PRO A 13 -3.45 10.60 18.09
C PRO A 13 -2.21 10.82 18.95
N SER A 14 -1.59 9.75 19.47
CA SER A 14 -0.36 9.85 20.26
C SER A 14 0.83 10.35 19.45
N LEU A 15 0.97 9.87 18.21
CA LEU A 15 2.03 10.34 17.30
C LEU A 15 1.88 11.83 16.99
N ILE A 16 0.66 12.28 16.67
CA ILE A 16 0.37 13.69 16.41
C ILE A 16 0.65 14.53 17.68
N GLY A 17 0.16 14.08 18.83
CA GLY A 17 0.42 14.75 20.11
C GLY A 17 1.91 14.86 20.42
N PHE A 18 2.68 13.78 20.20
CA PHE A 18 4.13 13.77 20.40
C PHE A 18 4.85 14.77 19.47
N ILE A 19 4.47 14.80 18.18
CA ILE A 19 5.06 15.75 17.20
C ILE A 19 4.81 17.20 17.64
N LEU A 20 3.59 17.52 18.03
CA LEU A 20 3.23 18.87 18.47
C LEU A 20 3.96 19.27 19.76
N LEU A 21 4.01 18.40 20.76
CA LEU A 21 4.70 18.64 22.03
C LEU A 21 6.21 18.81 21.81
N TYR A 22 6.82 17.93 21.02
CA TYR A 22 8.24 17.99 20.71
C TYR A 22 8.59 19.23 19.89
N GLY A 23 7.77 19.58 18.88
CA GLY A 23 7.93 20.79 18.07
C GLY A 23 7.86 22.05 18.95
N THR A 24 6.89 22.13 19.86
CA THR A 24 6.75 23.24 20.82
C THR A 24 7.96 23.32 21.76
N TYR A 25 8.43 22.17 22.27
CA TYR A 25 9.64 22.11 23.10
C TYR A 25 10.88 22.62 22.36
N LYS A 26 11.00 22.29 21.07
CA LYS A 26 12.09 22.75 20.20
C LYS A 26 11.88 24.17 19.64
N ARG A 27 10.81 24.85 20.04
CA ARG A 27 10.43 26.21 19.59
C ARG A 27 10.25 26.31 18.05
N VAL A 28 9.81 25.22 17.42
CA VAL A 28 9.42 25.22 16.01
C VAL A 28 8.09 25.97 15.89
N PRO A 29 7.89 26.85 14.90
CA PRO A 29 6.61 27.49 14.63
C PRO A 29 5.63 26.44 14.08
N THR A 30 4.97 25.69 14.98
CA THR A 30 4.19 24.50 14.68
C THR A 30 3.00 24.79 13.75
N TYR A 31 2.36 25.94 13.93
CA TYR A 31 1.24 26.35 13.07
C TYR A 31 1.68 26.65 11.64
N GLU A 32 2.72 27.43 11.47
CA GLU A 32 3.29 27.78 10.17
C GLU A 32 3.80 26.53 9.44
N SER A 33 4.50 25.66 10.15
CA SER A 33 4.98 24.37 9.61
C SER A 33 3.82 23.48 9.19
N PHE A 34 2.72 23.45 9.97
CA PHE A 34 1.51 22.71 9.61
C PHE A 34 0.85 23.26 8.32
N VAL A 35 0.74 24.58 8.22
CA VAL A 35 0.17 25.25 7.05
C VAL A 35 1.02 24.98 5.79
N GLU A 36 2.35 25.04 5.94
CA GLU A 36 3.27 24.77 4.83
C GLU A 36 3.18 23.31 4.38
N GLY A 37 3.23 22.36 5.32
CA GLY A 37 3.01 20.92 5.03
C GLY A 37 1.63 20.65 4.43
N GLY A 38 0.60 21.36 4.85
CA GLY A 38 -0.74 21.28 4.24
C GLY A 38 -0.76 21.71 2.78
N LYS A 39 -0.06 22.80 2.41
CA LYS A 39 0.08 23.24 1.02
C LYS A 39 0.81 22.21 0.16
N GLU A 40 1.89 21.64 0.67
CA GLU A 40 2.63 20.57 -0.01
C GLU A 40 1.74 19.32 -0.19
N GLY A 41 1.01 18.92 0.85
CA GLY A 41 0.08 17.79 0.82
C GLY A 41 -1.01 17.96 -0.24
N ILE A 42 -1.58 19.17 -0.39
CA ILE A 42 -2.55 19.49 -1.45
C ILE A 42 -1.92 19.31 -2.83
N SER A 43 -0.70 19.83 -3.04
CA SER A 43 0.02 19.68 -4.31
C SER A 43 0.25 18.21 -4.66
N ILE A 44 0.69 17.40 -3.68
CA ILE A 44 0.87 15.96 -3.83
C ILE A 44 -0.46 15.28 -4.18
N ALA A 45 -1.55 15.62 -3.47
CA ALA A 45 -2.87 15.04 -3.74
C ALA A 45 -3.31 15.28 -5.19
N PHE A 46 -3.17 16.51 -5.70
CA PHE A 46 -3.48 16.82 -7.10
C PHE A 46 -2.59 16.08 -8.09
N SER A 47 -1.33 15.86 -7.77
CA SER A 47 -0.41 15.11 -8.64
C SER A 47 -0.76 13.62 -8.76
N ILE A 48 -1.38 13.05 -7.74
CA ILE A 48 -1.77 11.63 -7.70
C ILE A 48 -3.10 11.38 -8.43
N ILE A 49 -4.03 12.33 -8.47
CA ILE A 49 -5.36 12.17 -9.06
C ILE A 49 -5.34 11.59 -10.49
N PRO A 50 -4.52 12.07 -11.44
CA PRO A 50 -4.51 11.51 -12.80
C PRO A 50 -4.13 10.03 -12.83
N PHE A 51 -3.20 9.60 -11.97
CA PHE A 51 -2.79 8.20 -11.85
C PHE A 51 -3.90 7.34 -11.26
N LEU A 52 -4.62 7.83 -10.24
CA LEU A 52 -5.77 7.14 -9.67
C LEU A 52 -6.88 6.96 -10.71
N ILE A 53 -7.25 8.01 -11.44
CA ILE A 53 -8.28 7.94 -12.49
C ILE A 53 -7.84 6.94 -13.58
N GLY A 54 -6.61 7.07 -14.07
CA GLY A 54 -6.08 6.15 -15.09
C GLY A 54 -6.12 4.70 -14.64
N MET A 55 -5.75 4.43 -13.39
CA MET A 55 -5.77 3.07 -12.83
C MET A 55 -7.19 2.53 -12.64
N LEU A 56 -8.12 3.35 -12.12
CA LEU A 56 -9.53 2.96 -11.96
C LEU A 56 -10.18 2.63 -13.32
N VAL A 57 -9.90 3.42 -14.35
CA VAL A 57 -10.35 3.14 -15.71
C VAL A 57 -9.74 1.84 -16.23
N ALA A 58 -8.42 1.64 -16.06
CA ALA A 58 -7.75 0.42 -16.51
C ALA A 58 -8.31 -0.84 -15.82
N ILE A 59 -8.51 -0.79 -14.49
CA ILE A 59 -9.12 -1.90 -13.73
C ILE A 59 -10.55 -2.17 -14.23
N SER A 60 -11.34 -1.12 -14.45
CA SER A 60 -12.73 -1.25 -14.92
C SER A 60 -12.78 -1.90 -16.30
N VAL A 61 -11.90 -1.50 -17.22
CA VAL A 61 -11.79 -2.09 -18.56
C VAL A 61 -11.32 -3.55 -18.46
N PHE A 62 -10.32 -3.83 -17.62
CA PHE A 62 -9.77 -5.17 -17.45
C PHE A 62 -10.79 -6.14 -16.84
N ARG A 63 -11.62 -5.64 -15.90
CA ARG A 63 -12.74 -6.38 -15.31
C ARG A 63 -13.88 -6.58 -16.34
N ALA A 64 -14.29 -5.52 -17.05
CA ALA A 64 -15.36 -5.58 -18.03
C ALA A 64 -15.03 -6.47 -19.26
N SER A 65 -13.75 -6.61 -19.60
CA SER A 65 -13.29 -7.50 -20.67
C SER A 65 -13.28 -8.98 -20.31
N GLY A 66 -13.49 -9.35 -19.04
CA GLY A 66 -13.33 -10.71 -18.53
C GLY A 66 -11.87 -11.18 -18.40
N ALA A 67 -10.91 -10.33 -18.78
CA ALA A 67 -9.49 -10.69 -18.74
C ALA A 67 -8.98 -10.87 -17.29
N LEU A 68 -9.55 -10.13 -16.34
CA LEU A 68 -9.23 -10.28 -14.92
C LEU A 68 -9.66 -11.66 -14.42
N GLU A 69 -10.87 -12.08 -14.70
CA GLU A 69 -11.43 -13.37 -14.30
C GLU A 69 -10.64 -14.53 -14.92
N TYR A 70 -10.27 -14.42 -16.19
CA TYR A 70 -9.44 -15.41 -16.87
C TYR A 70 -8.05 -15.54 -16.22
N PHE A 71 -7.40 -14.41 -15.96
CA PHE A 71 -6.08 -14.37 -15.31
C PHE A 71 -6.15 -14.90 -13.87
N MET A 72 -7.18 -14.51 -13.12
CA MET A 72 -7.39 -14.99 -11.77
C MET A 72 -7.72 -16.48 -11.71
N GLY A 73 -8.47 -17.00 -12.70
CA GLY A 73 -8.73 -18.42 -12.81
C GLY A 73 -7.46 -19.27 -12.93
N PHE A 74 -6.46 -18.77 -13.65
CA PHE A 74 -5.15 -19.41 -13.76
C PHE A 74 -4.35 -19.38 -12.46
N LEU A 75 -4.45 -18.29 -11.70
CA LEU A 75 -3.74 -18.12 -10.42
C LEU A 75 -4.45 -18.77 -9.24
N LYS A 76 -5.77 -19.00 -9.34
CA LYS A 76 -6.62 -19.48 -8.25
C LYS A 76 -6.07 -20.72 -7.53
N PRO A 77 -5.60 -21.80 -8.18
CA PRO A 77 -5.11 -22.97 -7.47
C PRO A 77 -3.90 -22.66 -6.55
N VAL A 78 -3.06 -21.72 -6.95
CA VAL A 78 -1.91 -21.28 -6.14
C VAL A 78 -2.38 -20.40 -4.98
N LEU A 79 -3.32 -19.51 -5.23
CA LEU A 79 -3.87 -18.58 -4.24
C LEU A 79 -4.67 -19.31 -3.17
N ASP A 80 -5.48 -20.30 -3.56
CA ASP A 80 -6.26 -21.12 -2.65
C ASP A 80 -5.33 -21.94 -1.72
N PHE A 81 -4.21 -22.42 -2.24
CA PHE A 81 -3.20 -23.13 -1.44
C PHE A 81 -2.58 -22.24 -0.36
N VAL A 82 -2.33 -20.96 -0.67
CA VAL A 82 -1.77 -19.96 0.27
C VAL A 82 -2.87 -19.29 1.11
N GLY A 83 -4.15 -19.51 0.76
CA GLY A 83 -5.29 -18.92 1.45
C GLY A 83 -5.52 -17.44 1.16
N VAL A 84 -5.03 -16.95 0.03
CA VAL A 84 -5.14 -15.56 -0.44
C VAL A 84 -6.42 -15.37 -1.26
N PRO A 85 -7.26 -14.36 -0.95
CA PRO A 85 -8.38 -14.01 -1.81
C PRO A 85 -7.92 -13.62 -3.22
N SER A 86 -8.61 -14.15 -4.21
CA SER A 86 -8.31 -13.87 -5.62
C SER A 86 -8.37 -12.36 -5.94
N GLU A 87 -9.22 -11.64 -5.27
CA GLU A 87 -9.45 -10.21 -5.44
C GLU A 87 -8.22 -9.37 -5.11
N VAL A 88 -7.40 -9.83 -4.15
CA VAL A 88 -6.21 -9.10 -3.67
C VAL A 88 -4.94 -9.48 -4.45
N ALA A 89 -4.94 -10.61 -5.14
CA ALA A 89 -3.76 -11.09 -5.86
C ALA A 89 -3.21 -10.12 -6.93
N PRO A 90 -4.04 -9.40 -7.72
CA PRO A 90 -3.52 -8.40 -8.65
C PRO A 90 -2.75 -7.28 -7.95
N LEU A 91 -3.14 -6.90 -6.72
CA LEU A 91 -2.44 -5.90 -5.92
C LEU A 91 -1.01 -6.35 -5.59
N ALA A 92 -0.80 -7.62 -5.24
CA ALA A 92 0.52 -8.17 -4.94
C ALA A 92 1.48 -8.09 -6.15
N ILE A 93 0.95 -8.24 -7.36
CA ILE A 93 1.74 -8.17 -8.61
C ILE A 93 2.06 -6.71 -8.98
N ILE A 94 1.09 -5.82 -8.80
CA ILE A 94 1.22 -4.41 -9.19
C ILE A 94 2.07 -3.63 -8.18
N ARG A 95 2.04 -3.99 -6.92
CA ARG A 95 2.69 -3.27 -5.83
C ARG A 95 4.20 -3.05 -6.04
N PRO A 96 5.01 -4.05 -6.42
CA PRO A 96 6.42 -3.86 -6.73
C PRO A 96 6.69 -2.97 -7.94
N ILE A 97 5.72 -2.82 -8.84
CA ILE A 97 5.86 -2.13 -10.14
C ILE A 97 5.48 -0.66 -10.04
N SER A 98 4.31 -0.38 -9.44
CA SER A 98 3.72 0.96 -9.43
C SER A 98 2.93 1.22 -8.14
N GLY A 99 3.47 2.09 -7.28
CA GLY A 99 2.82 2.49 -6.03
C GLY A 99 1.50 3.22 -6.25
N ASN A 100 1.42 4.10 -7.25
CA ASN A 100 0.18 4.82 -7.57
C ASN A 100 -0.90 3.90 -8.13
N ALA A 101 -0.53 2.93 -8.96
CA ALA A 101 -1.45 1.92 -9.47
C ALA A 101 -1.95 1.01 -8.33
N ALA A 102 -1.05 0.59 -7.42
CA ALA A 102 -1.40 -0.18 -6.24
C ALA A 102 -2.34 0.61 -5.30
N LEU A 103 -2.12 1.92 -5.11
CA LEU A 103 -2.99 2.78 -4.33
C LEU A 103 -4.39 2.87 -4.95
N GLY A 104 -4.50 3.01 -6.28
CA GLY A 104 -5.77 2.99 -7.00
C GLY A 104 -6.53 1.68 -6.81
N MET A 105 -5.83 0.55 -6.94
CA MET A 105 -6.41 -0.78 -6.72
C MET A 105 -6.84 -1.00 -5.26
N THR A 106 -6.03 -0.58 -4.30
CA THR A 106 -6.37 -0.64 -2.88
C THR A 106 -7.63 0.18 -2.59
N SER A 107 -7.74 1.38 -3.16
CA SER A 107 -8.92 2.23 -3.02
C SER A 107 -10.18 1.58 -3.61
N ASP A 108 -10.07 0.94 -4.79
CA ASP A 108 -11.17 0.19 -5.41
C ASP A 108 -11.62 -1.00 -4.54
N LEU A 109 -10.67 -1.76 -4.01
CA LEU A 109 -10.97 -2.89 -3.12
C LEU A 109 -11.68 -2.43 -1.83
N ILE A 110 -11.20 -1.35 -1.21
CA ILE A 110 -11.82 -0.77 -0.01
C ILE A 110 -13.21 -0.22 -0.33
N ALA A 111 -13.40 0.44 -1.47
CA ALA A 111 -14.70 0.97 -1.88
C ALA A 111 -15.71 -0.15 -2.19
N THR A 112 -15.24 -1.25 -2.79
CA THR A 112 -16.10 -2.37 -3.21
C THR A 112 -16.49 -3.28 -2.04
N TYR A 113 -15.51 -3.64 -1.19
CA TYR A 113 -15.70 -4.65 -0.14
C TYR A 113 -15.86 -4.04 1.25
N GLY A 114 -15.57 -2.76 1.41
CA GLY A 114 -15.59 -2.05 2.69
C GLY A 114 -14.23 -2.06 3.41
N PRO A 115 -13.91 -1.01 4.19
CA PRO A 115 -12.63 -0.87 4.89
C PRO A 115 -12.43 -1.91 6.00
N ASP A 116 -13.51 -2.36 6.62
CA ASP A 116 -13.49 -3.31 7.74
C ASP A 116 -13.60 -4.78 7.30
N SER A 117 -13.81 -5.03 6.01
CA SER A 117 -13.82 -6.39 5.47
C SER A 117 -12.43 -7.01 5.50
N TYR A 118 -12.35 -8.34 5.46
CA TYR A 118 -11.08 -9.05 5.35
C TYR A 118 -10.26 -8.58 4.13
N ILE A 119 -10.92 -8.41 2.97
CA ILE A 119 -10.30 -7.95 1.72
C ILE A 119 -9.79 -6.51 1.86
N GLY A 120 -10.60 -5.60 2.42
CA GLY A 120 -10.20 -4.21 2.62
C GLY A 120 -9.03 -4.06 3.58
N ARG A 121 -9.06 -4.76 4.71
CA ARG A 121 -7.97 -4.78 5.69
C ARG A 121 -6.69 -5.38 5.11
N LEU A 122 -6.81 -6.47 4.35
CA LEU A 122 -5.66 -7.11 3.70
C LEU A 122 -5.04 -6.19 2.65
N ALA A 123 -5.86 -5.57 1.79
CA ALA A 123 -5.39 -4.61 0.79
C ALA A 123 -4.68 -3.41 1.44
N ALA A 124 -5.27 -2.83 2.50
CA ALA A 124 -4.65 -1.74 3.25
C ALA A 124 -3.33 -2.15 3.90
N THR A 125 -3.27 -3.36 4.47
CA THR A 125 -2.05 -3.89 5.10
C THR A 125 -0.94 -4.10 4.07
N ILE A 126 -1.25 -4.69 2.92
CA ILE A 126 -0.27 -4.87 1.83
C ILE A 126 0.23 -3.51 1.34
N GLN A 127 -0.68 -2.55 1.11
CA GLN A 127 -0.32 -1.20 0.68
C GLN A 127 0.59 -0.49 1.68
N GLY A 128 0.39 -0.68 2.97
CA GLY A 128 1.15 -0.02 4.03
C GLY A 128 2.44 -0.73 4.44
N SER A 129 2.57 -2.03 4.18
CA SER A 129 3.71 -2.85 4.65
C SER A 129 4.80 -3.09 3.62
N THR A 130 4.55 -2.80 2.35
CA THR A 130 5.50 -2.98 1.24
C THR A 130 5.74 -1.65 0.54
N ASP A 131 6.78 -1.58 -0.29
CA ASP A 131 7.06 -0.41 -1.12
C ASP A 131 7.12 -0.81 -2.60
N THR A 132 7.33 0.16 -3.48
CA THR A 132 7.42 -0.04 -4.93
C THR A 132 8.86 -0.36 -5.30
N THR A 133 9.26 -1.61 -5.16
CA THR A 133 10.66 -2.06 -5.25
C THR A 133 11.34 -1.63 -6.54
N LEU A 134 10.69 -1.77 -7.70
CA LEU A 134 11.30 -1.38 -8.98
C LEU A 134 11.53 0.13 -9.07
N TYR A 135 10.59 0.93 -8.57
CA TYR A 135 10.72 2.39 -8.53
C TYR A 135 11.85 2.82 -7.58
N VAL A 136 11.84 2.29 -6.35
CA VAL A 136 12.85 2.60 -5.33
C VAL A 136 14.25 2.28 -5.86
N LEU A 137 14.47 1.09 -6.38
CA LEU A 137 15.76 0.70 -6.95
C LEU A 137 16.19 1.63 -8.10
N THR A 138 15.26 1.97 -9.00
CA THR A 138 15.58 2.84 -10.15
C THR A 138 15.94 4.24 -9.71
N VAL A 139 15.17 4.85 -8.80
CA VAL A 139 15.38 6.21 -8.33
C VAL A 139 16.66 6.32 -7.50
N TYR A 140 16.84 5.45 -6.50
CA TYR A 140 17.99 5.55 -5.60
C TYR A 140 19.29 5.16 -6.30
N PHE A 141 19.31 4.10 -7.10
CA PHE A 141 20.50 3.71 -7.86
C PHE A 141 20.82 4.74 -8.94
N GLY A 142 19.78 5.30 -9.58
CA GLY A 142 19.93 6.38 -10.54
C GLY A 142 20.55 7.63 -9.93
N ALA A 143 20.09 8.04 -8.74
CA ALA A 143 20.59 9.21 -8.03
C ALA A 143 22.09 9.12 -7.66
N VAL A 144 22.60 7.90 -7.38
CA VAL A 144 24.00 7.67 -7.05
C VAL A 144 24.83 7.10 -8.22
N GLY A 145 24.26 7.05 -9.43
CA GLY A 145 24.95 6.64 -10.66
C GLY A 145 25.22 5.12 -10.75
N ILE A 146 24.57 4.30 -9.93
CA ILE A 146 24.68 2.83 -9.99
C ILE A 146 23.85 2.31 -11.17
N ARG A 147 24.52 1.67 -12.14
CA ARG A 147 23.87 1.14 -13.36
C ARG A 147 23.50 -0.33 -13.29
N LYS A 148 24.07 -1.09 -12.35
CA LYS A 148 23.82 -2.52 -12.20
C LYS A 148 23.14 -2.77 -10.86
N MET A 149 21.91 -3.24 -10.88
CA MET A 149 21.15 -3.53 -9.67
C MET A 149 21.67 -4.76 -8.91
N GLY A 150 22.40 -5.65 -9.58
CA GLY A 150 22.96 -6.86 -8.96
C GLY A 150 21.90 -7.69 -8.26
N ASP A 151 22.17 -8.10 -7.03
CA ASP A 151 21.23 -8.89 -6.21
C ASP A 151 20.15 -8.05 -5.54
N ALA A 152 20.23 -6.70 -5.56
CA ALA A 152 19.26 -5.84 -4.91
C ALA A 152 17.84 -6.05 -5.46
N LEU A 153 17.69 -6.27 -6.77
CA LEU A 153 16.41 -6.58 -7.39
C LEU A 153 15.82 -7.90 -6.86
N LYS A 154 16.64 -8.95 -6.79
CA LYS A 154 16.19 -10.26 -6.30
C LYS A 154 15.80 -10.20 -4.83
N VAL A 155 16.62 -9.53 -4.01
CA VAL A 155 16.35 -9.36 -2.58
C VAL A 155 15.11 -8.51 -2.35
N GLY A 156 14.94 -7.41 -3.11
CA GLY A 156 13.77 -6.56 -3.02
C GLY A 156 12.47 -7.31 -3.37
N LEU A 157 12.45 -8.01 -4.49
CA LEU A 157 11.27 -8.81 -4.89
C LEU A 157 10.98 -9.97 -3.92
N LEU A 158 12.03 -10.57 -3.33
CA LEU A 158 11.85 -11.58 -2.30
C LEU A 158 11.28 -10.96 -1.01
N ALA A 159 11.73 -9.77 -0.65
CA ALA A 159 11.18 -9.03 0.50
C ALA A 159 9.70 -8.67 0.28
N ASP A 160 9.31 -8.25 -0.94
CA ASP A 160 7.91 -8.00 -1.29
C ASP A 160 7.06 -9.27 -1.14
N LEU A 161 7.55 -10.41 -1.63
CA LEU A 161 6.86 -11.69 -1.50
C LEU A 161 6.68 -12.09 -0.03
N VAL A 162 7.74 -11.96 0.78
CA VAL A 162 7.68 -12.24 2.22
C VAL A 162 6.73 -11.27 2.91
N GLY A 163 6.79 -9.98 2.60
CA GLY A 163 5.89 -8.95 3.12
C GLY A 163 4.43 -9.25 2.82
N PHE A 164 4.14 -9.68 1.58
CA PHE A 164 2.81 -10.10 1.18
C PHE A 164 2.30 -11.31 1.98
N ILE A 165 3.13 -12.36 2.11
CA ILE A 165 2.77 -13.57 2.89
C ILE A 165 2.53 -13.19 4.37
N VAL A 166 3.40 -12.38 4.95
CA VAL A 166 3.27 -11.91 6.34
C VAL A 166 2.00 -11.08 6.52
N ALA A 167 1.65 -10.20 5.57
CA ALA A 167 0.41 -9.44 5.60
C ALA A 167 -0.82 -10.36 5.65
N VAL A 168 -0.86 -11.40 4.79
CA VAL A 168 -1.94 -12.39 4.79
C VAL A 168 -2.03 -13.11 6.14
N VAL A 169 -0.91 -13.58 6.68
CA VAL A 169 -0.87 -14.28 7.97
C VAL A 169 -1.33 -13.38 9.11
N VAL A 170 -0.81 -12.16 9.18
CA VAL A 170 -1.14 -11.21 10.25
C VAL A 170 -2.62 -10.83 10.20
N VAL A 171 -3.14 -10.43 9.02
CA VAL A 171 -4.55 -10.06 8.90
C VAL A 171 -5.48 -11.24 9.23
N THR A 172 -5.13 -12.45 8.80
CA THR A 172 -5.90 -13.67 9.13
C THR A 172 -5.89 -13.97 10.62
N LEU A 173 -4.73 -13.83 11.29
CA LEU A 173 -4.60 -14.09 12.72
C LEU A 173 -5.36 -13.08 13.59
N PHE A 174 -5.31 -11.80 13.23
CA PHE A 174 -5.90 -10.74 14.06
C PHE A 174 -7.37 -10.46 13.77
N PHE A 175 -7.82 -10.66 12.53
CA PHE A 175 -9.17 -10.28 12.11
C PHE A 175 -10.02 -11.46 11.64
N GLY A 176 -9.43 -12.64 11.46
CA GLY A 176 -10.11 -13.80 10.87
C GLY A 176 -10.38 -13.62 9.37
N LYS A 177 -10.97 -14.63 8.78
CA LYS A 177 -11.48 -14.57 7.40
C LYS A 177 -12.95 -14.22 7.40
#